data_b75dfc9da5ca464cce1f4bd480ac8672
#
_entry.id   b75dfc9da5ca464cce1f4bd480ac8672
#
_cell.length_a   1.000
_cell.length_b   1.000
_cell.length_c   1.000
_cell.angle_alpha   90.00
_cell.angle_beta   90.00
_cell.angle_gamma   90.00
#
_symmetry.space_group_name_H-M   'P 1'
#
loop_
_entity.id
_entity.type
_entity.pdbx_description
1 polymer ?
#
loop_
_entity_poly.entity_id
_entity_poly.type
_entity_poly.pdbx_seq_one_letter_code
_entity_poly.pdbx_strand_id
1 'polypeptide(L)'
;MIKLKIKYRDNQTDLRFPCTEKEMNAALERIHAEDVTPLELYVSEVVFPDELSCLQDRFVNLDEVNFLGKRMDSFFGDEEYQFYEAMKFEGFDTLPDLINLSFNLNRYPLIQNIGDMGKIGREYLLTVKGCLPADDADDPKYADFGRKLIQSGKGVFTEHGLLFVDEDTPFVRDYDGQNFPAYVYEEMLCFLRAEYNGKTEFLYLPCEEEAIDKAFARLGAPTPDDVELSWEDICIENEKWTERFKEIAAEEGVYELNCLAAAVNSADMDLEKLWAVAEYAEAEDAGQLARLAKNIDCFTFVEGANYFQEIGEYVTQNNEDFTVNPTVAKFFDYRAFGEHIGEIYYGKFVGGNFIYNDTDTSLLDILYQDEPMTMGGM
;
A
#
# COMPACT_ATOMS: atom_id res chain seq x y z
N MET A 1 15.39 -0.79 -8.66
CA MET A 1 14.71 -1.51 -9.78
C MET A 1 15.57 -2.68 -10.24
N ILE A 2 15.01 -3.90 -10.36
CA ILE A 2 15.70 -5.11 -10.87
C ILE A 2 15.12 -5.48 -12.23
N LYS A 3 15.94 -5.83 -13.21
CA LYS A 3 15.49 -6.32 -14.52
C LYS A 3 16.18 -7.64 -14.84
N LEU A 4 15.39 -8.71 -14.99
CA LEU A 4 15.87 -10.04 -15.30
C LEU A 4 15.31 -10.51 -16.65
N LYS A 5 16.10 -11.34 -17.35
CA LYS A 5 15.62 -12.16 -18.45
C LYS A 5 15.34 -13.55 -17.92
N ILE A 6 14.06 -13.88 -17.81
CA ILE A 6 13.61 -15.20 -17.31
C ILE A 6 13.32 -16.14 -18.46
N LYS A 7 13.55 -17.43 -18.22
CA LYS A 7 13.42 -18.48 -19.24
C LYS A 7 12.65 -19.66 -18.70
N TYR A 8 11.75 -20.16 -19.53
CA TYR A 8 11.06 -21.42 -19.31
C TYR A 8 11.08 -22.25 -20.60
N ARG A 9 11.68 -23.44 -20.57
CA ARG A 9 11.94 -24.28 -21.76
C ARG A 9 12.71 -23.49 -22.83
N ASP A 10 12.14 -23.29 -24.01
CA ASP A 10 12.79 -22.60 -25.13
C ASP A 10 12.34 -21.10 -25.20
N ASN A 11 11.39 -20.67 -24.36
CA ASN A 11 10.86 -19.32 -24.33
C ASN A 11 11.57 -18.47 -23.30
N GLN A 12 11.71 -17.17 -23.58
CA GLN A 12 12.27 -16.20 -22.64
C GLN A 12 11.58 -14.86 -22.77
N THR A 13 11.55 -14.09 -21.67
CA THR A 13 11.03 -12.74 -21.61
C THR A 13 11.79 -11.89 -20.60
N ASP A 14 11.78 -10.59 -20.78
CA ASP A 14 12.26 -9.64 -19.77
C ASP A 14 11.16 -9.36 -18.77
N LEU A 15 11.53 -9.29 -17.48
CA LEU A 15 10.63 -8.86 -16.40
C LEU A 15 11.36 -7.87 -15.52
N ARG A 16 10.65 -6.81 -15.13
CA ARG A 16 11.14 -5.76 -14.23
C ARG A 16 10.50 -5.92 -12.86
N PHE A 17 11.26 -5.64 -11.80
CA PHE A 17 10.81 -5.69 -10.42
C PHE A 17 11.16 -4.37 -9.70
N PRO A 18 10.29 -3.88 -8.80
CA PRO A 18 9.01 -4.49 -8.48
C PRO A 18 8.02 -4.43 -9.65
N CYS A 19 7.08 -5.38 -9.67
CA CYS A 19 5.98 -5.44 -10.62
C CYS A 19 4.69 -5.87 -9.92
N THR A 20 3.54 -5.57 -10.55
CA THR A 20 2.24 -6.05 -10.11
C THR A 20 2.06 -7.54 -10.43
N GLU A 21 1.07 -8.18 -9.82
CA GLU A 21 0.76 -9.58 -10.12
C GLU A 21 0.28 -9.75 -11.57
N LYS A 22 -0.47 -8.80 -12.10
CA LYS A 22 -0.90 -8.78 -13.52
C LYS A 22 0.28 -8.69 -14.48
N GLU A 23 1.27 -7.86 -14.18
CA GLU A 23 2.48 -7.76 -15.00
C GLU A 23 3.31 -9.05 -14.95
N MET A 24 3.40 -9.66 -13.78
CA MET A 24 4.08 -10.96 -13.60
C MET A 24 3.36 -12.05 -14.40
N ASN A 25 2.05 -12.19 -14.23
CA ASN A 25 1.24 -13.16 -14.95
C ASN A 25 1.34 -12.98 -16.47
N ALA A 26 1.26 -11.74 -16.96
CA ALA A 26 1.44 -11.44 -18.38
C ALA A 26 2.85 -11.80 -18.91
N ALA A 27 3.87 -11.76 -18.06
CA ALA A 27 5.21 -12.23 -18.43
C ALA A 27 5.30 -13.75 -18.47
N LEU A 28 4.64 -14.45 -17.52
CA LEU A 28 4.55 -15.91 -17.47
C LEU A 28 3.79 -16.48 -18.68
N GLU A 29 2.69 -15.88 -19.06
CA GLU A 29 1.93 -16.23 -20.26
C GLU A 29 2.78 -16.18 -21.53
N ARG A 30 3.59 -15.13 -21.71
CA ARG A 30 4.49 -15.00 -22.88
C ARG A 30 5.47 -16.14 -23.03
N ILE A 31 5.84 -16.82 -21.94
CA ILE A 31 6.78 -17.94 -21.95
C ILE A 31 6.11 -19.29 -21.68
N HIS A 32 4.77 -19.31 -21.57
CA HIS A 32 3.97 -20.51 -21.27
C HIS A 32 4.37 -21.18 -19.95
N ALA A 33 4.48 -20.37 -18.89
CA ALA A 33 4.89 -20.78 -17.55
C ALA A 33 3.82 -20.51 -16.48
N GLU A 34 2.54 -20.40 -16.86
CA GLU A 34 1.42 -20.07 -15.99
C GLU A 34 1.20 -21.10 -14.89
N ASP A 35 1.49 -22.38 -15.19
CA ASP A 35 1.28 -23.51 -14.27
C ASP A 35 2.51 -23.85 -13.39
N VAL A 36 3.55 -22.98 -13.40
CA VAL A 36 4.77 -23.26 -12.63
C VAL A 36 4.55 -22.97 -11.15
N THR A 37 4.64 -24.02 -10.31
CA THR A 37 4.48 -23.93 -8.86
C THR A 37 5.49 -24.85 -8.17
N PRO A 38 6.34 -24.39 -7.22
CA PRO A 38 6.54 -22.99 -6.84
C PRO A 38 7.04 -22.12 -8.00
N LEU A 39 6.91 -20.80 -7.89
CA LEU A 39 7.22 -19.84 -8.96
C LEU A 39 8.76 -19.67 -9.14
N GLU A 40 9.44 -20.78 -9.37
CA GLU A 40 10.89 -20.83 -9.61
C GLU A 40 11.18 -20.88 -11.10
N LEU A 41 11.82 -19.82 -11.62
CA LEU A 41 12.20 -19.74 -13.02
C LEU A 41 13.71 -19.51 -13.19
N TYR A 42 14.23 -20.00 -14.31
CA TYR A 42 15.63 -19.84 -14.66
C TYR A 42 15.92 -18.40 -15.13
N VAL A 43 16.89 -17.75 -14.49
CA VAL A 43 17.39 -16.43 -14.90
C VAL A 43 18.54 -16.64 -15.89
N SER A 44 18.29 -16.34 -17.16
CA SER A 44 19.31 -16.46 -18.21
C SER A 44 20.25 -15.25 -18.27
N GLU A 45 19.80 -14.09 -17.78
CA GLU A 45 20.57 -12.85 -17.76
C GLU A 45 20.04 -11.91 -16.67
N VAL A 46 20.92 -11.31 -15.89
CA VAL A 46 20.62 -10.13 -15.06
C VAL A 46 20.91 -8.91 -15.92
N VAL A 47 19.84 -8.24 -16.37
CA VAL A 47 19.95 -7.08 -17.27
C VAL A 47 20.32 -5.82 -16.48
N PHE A 48 19.88 -5.73 -15.24
CA PHE A 48 20.15 -4.62 -14.31
C PHE A 48 19.68 -4.99 -12.90
N PRO A 49 20.38 -4.58 -11.82
CA PRO A 49 21.76 -4.05 -11.83
C PRO A 49 22.81 -5.17 -11.94
N ASP A 50 24.00 -4.82 -12.43
CA ASP A 50 25.10 -5.77 -12.63
C ASP A 50 25.58 -6.39 -11.30
N GLU A 51 25.42 -5.68 -10.18
CA GLU A 51 25.76 -6.15 -8.83
C GLU A 51 25.00 -7.42 -8.43
N LEU A 52 23.77 -7.60 -8.94
CA LEU A 52 22.97 -8.80 -8.70
C LEU A 52 23.28 -9.95 -9.69
N SER A 53 24.41 -9.90 -10.39
CA SER A 53 24.84 -10.98 -11.30
C SER A 53 24.95 -12.37 -10.63
N CYS A 54 25.00 -12.43 -9.30
CA CYS A 54 24.89 -13.68 -8.53
C CYS A 54 23.58 -14.44 -8.78
N LEU A 55 22.51 -13.79 -9.25
CA LEU A 55 21.24 -14.41 -9.59
C LEU A 55 21.21 -15.01 -11.00
N GLN A 56 22.21 -14.72 -11.84
CA GLN A 56 22.28 -15.24 -13.20
C GLN A 56 22.65 -16.73 -13.22
N ASP A 57 22.15 -17.42 -14.22
CA ASP A 57 22.34 -18.86 -14.46
C ASP A 57 21.82 -19.74 -13.31
N ARG A 58 20.78 -19.27 -12.59
CA ARG A 58 20.14 -19.99 -11.48
C ARG A 58 18.61 -20.00 -11.63
N PHE A 59 17.98 -20.95 -10.95
CA PHE A 59 16.55 -20.87 -10.66
C PHE A 59 16.34 -19.98 -9.47
N VAL A 60 15.37 -19.05 -9.58
CA VAL A 60 15.01 -18.09 -8.54
C VAL A 60 13.50 -18.08 -8.35
N ASN A 61 13.06 -17.87 -7.13
CA ASN A 61 11.66 -17.59 -6.83
C ASN A 61 11.35 -16.14 -7.22
N LEU A 62 10.41 -15.92 -8.13
CA LEU A 62 10.07 -14.58 -8.61
C LEU A 62 9.38 -13.74 -7.54
N ASP A 63 8.69 -14.34 -6.57
CA ASP A 63 8.10 -13.60 -5.43
C ASP A 63 9.19 -13.02 -4.53
N GLU A 64 10.26 -13.79 -4.29
CA GLU A 64 11.42 -13.29 -3.56
C GLU A 64 12.11 -12.13 -4.30
N VAL A 65 12.25 -12.26 -5.64
CA VAL A 65 12.82 -11.16 -6.44
C VAL A 65 11.92 -9.93 -6.39
N ASN A 66 10.60 -10.11 -6.46
CA ASN A 66 9.65 -9.01 -6.39
C ASN A 66 9.69 -8.31 -5.01
N PHE A 67 9.75 -9.09 -3.94
CA PHE A 67 9.90 -8.56 -2.59
C PHE A 67 11.22 -7.78 -2.42
N LEU A 68 12.34 -8.35 -2.86
CA LEU A 68 13.63 -7.65 -2.87
C LEU A 68 13.57 -6.38 -3.72
N GLY A 69 12.89 -6.44 -4.88
CA GLY A 69 12.67 -5.28 -5.75
C GLY A 69 11.95 -4.15 -5.03
N LYS A 70 10.87 -4.43 -4.28
CA LYS A 70 10.14 -3.45 -3.45
C LYS A 70 11.04 -2.85 -2.37
N ARG A 71 11.83 -3.69 -1.70
CA ARG A 71 12.80 -3.23 -0.69
C ARG A 71 13.82 -2.27 -1.28
N MET A 72 14.44 -2.65 -2.41
CA MET A 72 15.47 -1.83 -3.08
C MET A 72 14.91 -0.55 -3.69
N ASP A 73 13.66 -0.56 -4.16
CA ASP A 73 13.00 0.63 -4.70
C ASP A 73 12.74 1.70 -3.62
N SER A 74 12.64 1.28 -2.36
CA SER A 74 12.47 2.16 -1.21
C SER A 74 13.78 2.65 -0.59
N PHE A 75 14.92 2.29 -1.16
CA PHE A 75 16.21 2.77 -0.66
C PHE A 75 16.35 4.27 -0.86
N PHE A 76 16.83 4.94 0.17
CA PHE A 76 17.01 6.39 0.18
C PHE A 76 18.50 6.77 0.14
N GLY A 77 18.83 7.75 -0.70
CA GLY A 77 20.19 8.28 -0.78
C GLY A 77 21.21 7.21 -1.23
N ASP A 78 22.19 6.91 -0.37
CA ASP A 78 23.29 6.00 -0.68
C ASP A 78 23.04 4.55 -0.22
N GLU A 79 21.85 4.22 0.25
CA GLU A 79 21.51 2.86 0.75
C GLU A 79 21.67 1.78 -0.32
N GLU A 80 21.49 2.10 -1.60
CA GLU A 80 21.72 1.17 -2.69
C GLU A 80 23.19 0.75 -2.78
N TYR A 81 24.12 1.71 -2.71
CA TYR A 81 25.55 1.41 -2.67
C TYR A 81 25.95 0.67 -1.40
N GLN A 82 25.39 1.08 -0.27
CA GLN A 82 25.57 0.41 1.01
C GLN A 82 25.15 -1.07 0.96
N PHE A 83 24.01 -1.34 0.35
CA PHE A 83 23.50 -2.71 0.14
C PHE A 83 24.48 -3.54 -0.71
N TYR A 84 24.95 -3.01 -1.84
CA TYR A 84 25.86 -3.75 -2.71
C TYR A 84 27.22 -4.00 -2.06
N GLU A 85 27.76 -3.03 -1.35
CA GLU A 85 29.04 -3.20 -0.68
C GLU A 85 28.95 -4.14 0.52
N ALA A 86 27.86 -4.10 1.27
CA ALA A 86 27.59 -5.07 2.35
C ALA A 86 27.39 -6.47 1.80
N MET A 87 26.64 -6.63 0.70
CA MET A 87 26.45 -7.91 0.00
C MET A 87 27.79 -8.53 -0.43
N LYS A 88 28.66 -7.74 -1.08
CA LYS A 88 30.00 -8.19 -1.49
C LYS A 88 30.87 -8.54 -0.29
N PHE A 89 30.81 -7.75 0.78
CA PHE A 89 31.59 -7.98 2.00
C PHE A 89 31.22 -9.27 2.72
N GLU A 90 29.91 -9.54 2.88
CA GLU A 90 29.40 -10.74 3.54
C GLU A 90 29.45 -11.99 2.60
N GLY A 91 29.58 -11.77 1.30
CA GLY A 91 29.52 -12.85 0.30
C GLY A 91 28.10 -13.42 0.13
N PHE A 92 27.08 -12.61 0.34
CA PHE A 92 25.68 -13.02 0.16
C PHE A 92 25.35 -13.15 -1.34
N ASP A 93 24.80 -14.30 -1.72
CA ASP A 93 24.47 -14.62 -3.13
C ASP A 93 23.13 -15.34 -3.30
N THR A 94 22.35 -15.47 -2.21
CA THR A 94 21.01 -16.07 -2.22
C THR A 94 19.93 -15.01 -1.95
N LEU A 95 18.74 -15.17 -2.54
CA LEU A 95 17.63 -14.25 -2.32
C LEU A 95 17.26 -14.10 -0.83
N PRO A 96 17.17 -15.17 -0.03
CA PRO A 96 16.92 -15.02 1.40
C PRO A 96 17.98 -14.19 2.13
N ASP A 97 19.27 -14.33 1.79
CA ASP A 97 20.30 -13.48 2.41
C ASP A 97 20.19 -12.03 1.94
N LEU A 98 19.88 -11.78 0.66
CA LEU A 98 19.70 -10.43 0.11
C LEU A 98 18.46 -9.74 0.70
N ILE A 99 17.35 -10.46 0.85
CA ILE A 99 16.14 -9.93 1.51
C ILE A 99 16.48 -9.55 2.95
N ASN A 100 17.09 -10.45 3.71
CA ASN A 100 17.49 -10.15 5.08
C ASN A 100 18.48 -8.97 5.16
N LEU A 101 19.46 -8.89 4.25
CA LEU A 101 20.40 -7.78 4.21
C LEU A 101 19.68 -6.43 4.04
N SER A 102 18.63 -6.38 3.20
CA SER A 102 17.87 -5.16 2.96
C SER A 102 17.20 -4.56 4.20
N PHE A 103 16.99 -5.36 5.26
CA PHE A 103 16.48 -4.91 6.58
C PHE A 103 17.59 -4.61 7.60
N ASN A 104 18.84 -4.91 7.26
CA ASN A 104 19.97 -4.81 8.18
C ASN A 104 21.03 -3.78 7.75
N LEU A 105 20.67 -2.82 6.87
CA LEU A 105 21.62 -1.82 6.37
C LEU A 105 22.23 -0.95 7.48
N ASN A 106 21.49 -0.73 8.56
CA ASN A 106 21.98 0.00 9.72
C ASN A 106 23.23 -0.62 10.37
N ARG A 107 23.48 -1.92 10.13
CA ARG A 107 24.69 -2.62 10.57
C ARG A 107 25.94 -2.29 9.73
N TYR A 108 25.77 -1.75 8.52
CA TYR A 108 26.81 -1.61 7.50
C TYR A 108 27.05 -0.15 7.09
N PRO A 109 27.51 0.75 8.00
CA PRO A 109 27.77 2.14 7.62
C PRO A 109 28.76 2.25 6.47
N LEU A 110 28.35 2.88 5.36
CA LEU A 110 29.20 3.19 4.21
C LEU A 110 29.50 4.69 4.20
N ILE A 111 30.77 5.05 4.38
CA ILE A 111 31.22 6.43 4.45
C ILE A 111 31.89 6.82 3.13
N GLN A 112 31.24 7.68 2.37
CA GLN A 112 31.77 8.15 1.09
C GLN A 112 32.78 9.27 1.25
N ASN A 113 32.60 10.20 2.18
CA ASN A 113 33.49 11.33 2.40
C ASN A 113 34.43 11.08 3.56
N ILE A 114 35.60 10.52 3.28
CA ILE A 114 36.64 10.18 4.26
C ILE A 114 37.58 11.37 4.60
N GLY A 115 37.39 12.56 4.00
CA GLY A 115 38.25 13.72 4.22
C GLY A 115 37.97 14.48 5.52
N ASP A 116 36.84 14.25 6.19
CA ASP A 116 36.39 14.96 7.37
C ASP A 116 36.02 14.01 8.49
N MET A 117 36.76 14.04 9.59
CA MET A 117 36.52 13.14 10.75
C MET A 117 35.17 13.36 11.41
N GLY A 118 34.63 14.58 11.41
CA GLY A 118 33.33 14.91 11.94
C GLY A 118 32.23 14.25 11.10
N LYS A 119 32.34 14.33 9.79
CA LYS A 119 31.41 13.66 8.88
C LYS A 119 31.48 12.14 9.02
N ILE A 120 32.68 11.55 9.04
CA ILE A 120 32.85 10.12 9.25
C ILE A 120 32.12 9.65 10.50
N GLY A 121 32.35 10.31 11.63
CA GLY A 121 31.74 9.93 12.89
C GLY A 121 30.22 10.13 12.90
N ARG A 122 29.74 11.20 12.26
CA ARG A 122 28.32 11.52 12.19
C ARG A 122 27.57 10.55 11.27
N GLU A 123 28.08 10.30 10.05
CA GLU A 123 27.47 9.36 9.08
C GLU A 123 27.39 7.94 9.66
N TYR A 124 28.46 7.46 10.29
CA TYR A 124 28.44 6.17 10.98
C TYR A 124 27.31 6.09 12.02
N LEU A 125 27.27 7.08 12.93
CA LEU A 125 26.27 7.10 14.00
C LEU A 125 24.85 7.30 13.47
N LEU A 126 24.67 8.07 12.39
CA LEU A 126 23.38 8.25 11.74
C LEU A 126 22.88 6.94 11.17
N THR A 127 23.72 6.19 10.46
CA THR A 127 23.35 4.86 9.93
C THR A 127 22.95 3.89 11.03
N VAL A 128 23.78 3.77 12.08
CA VAL A 128 23.54 2.81 13.17
C VAL A 128 22.31 3.16 14.02
N LYS A 129 22.06 4.47 14.25
CA LYS A 129 20.99 4.93 15.14
C LYS A 129 19.71 5.35 14.43
N GLY A 130 19.74 5.51 13.12
CA GLY A 130 18.62 6.01 12.30
C GLY A 130 18.38 7.52 12.42
N CYS A 131 18.72 8.17 13.55
CA CYS A 131 18.56 9.60 13.75
C CYS A 131 19.64 10.18 14.68
N LEU A 132 19.94 11.46 14.47
CA LEU A 132 20.81 12.25 15.36
C LEU A 132 20.19 13.63 15.58
N PRO A 133 20.46 14.29 16.74
CA PRO A 133 19.99 15.64 16.99
C PRO A 133 20.49 16.62 15.92
N ALA A 134 19.59 17.45 15.38
CA ALA A 134 19.93 18.41 14.32
C ALA A 134 20.90 19.51 14.81
N ASP A 135 20.73 19.93 16.07
CA ASP A 135 21.52 21.02 16.67
C ASP A 135 22.99 20.65 16.94
N ASP A 136 23.33 19.35 16.85
CA ASP A 136 24.65 18.81 17.15
C ASP A 136 25.51 18.57 15.89
N ALA A 137 25.13 19.07 14.72
CA ALA A 137 25.79 18.71 13.45
C ALA A 137 27.34 18.92 13.46
N ASP A 138 27.82 19.97 14.12
CA ASP A 138 29.23 20.34 14.21
C ASP A 138 29.86 20.00 15.57
N ASP A 139 29.23 19.15 16.39
CA ASP A 139 29.76 18.78 17.70
C ASP A 139 31.13 18.07 17.55
N PRO A 140 32.19 18.55 18.24
CA PRO A 140 33.53 17.94 18.21
C PRO A 140 33.52 16.43 18.57
N LYS A 141 32.48 15.93 19.30
CA LYS A 141 32.34 14.52 19.63
C LYS A 141 32.34 13.63 18.40
N TYR A 142 31.75 14.09 17.26
CA TYR A 142 31.71 13.30 16.04
C TYR A 142 33.11 13.18 15.41
N ALA A 143 33.92 14.26 15.44
CA ALA A 143 35.30 14.20 14.96
C ALA A 143 36.19 13.30 15.83
N ASP A 144 35.98 13.29 17.15
CA ASP A 144 36.68 12.38 18.07
C ASP A 144 36.28 10.93 17.81
N PHE A 145 35.00 10.66 17.58
CA PHE A 145 34.49 9.35 17.23
C PHE A 145 35.02 8.88 15.87
N GLY A 146 34.97 9.73 14.82
CA GLY A 146 35.51 9.42 13.50
C GLY A 146 37.00 9.08 13.52
N ARG A 147 37.81 9.83 14.31
CA ARG A 147 39.24 9.49 14.53
C ARG A 147 39.40 8.08 15.14
N LYS A 148 38.60 7.73 16.13
CA LYS A 148 38.65 6.39 16.75
C LYS A 148 38.26 5.30 15.74
N LEU A 149 37.24 5.52 14.93
CA LEU A 149 36.81 4.59 13.87
C LEU A 149 37.95 4.33 12.88
N ILE A 150 38.57 5.37 12.36
CA ILE A 150 39.71 5.22 11.42
C ILE A 150 40.92 4.55 12.10
N GLN A 151 41.25 4.91 13.35
CA GLN A 151 42.32 4.28 14.09
C GLN A 151 42.09 2.83 14.42
N SER A 152 40.84 2.39 14.51
CA SER A 152 40.45 0.97 14.75
C SER A 152 40.94 0.05 13.63
N GLY A 153 41.10 0.57 12.43
CA GLY A 153 41.48 -0.21 11.24
C GLY A 153 40.41 -1.21 10.80
N LYS A 154 39.18 -1.11 11.34
CA LYS A 154 38.08 -2.05 11.02
C LYS A 154 37.34 -1.71 9.70
N GLY A 155 37.53 -0.50 9.17
CA GLY A 155 36.93 -0.09 7.90
C GLY A 155 37.59 -0.77 6.71
N VAL A 156 36.76 -1.19 5.75
CA VAL A 156 37.20 -1.80 4.48
C VAL A 156 36.93 -0.82 3.34
N PHE A 157 37.98 -0.49 2.57
CA PHE A 157 37.84 0.33 1.38
C PHE A 157 37.12 -0.46 0.29
N THR A 158 36.05 0.14 -0.23
CA THR A 158 35.24 -0.39 -1.31
C THR A 158 35.21 0.58 -2.48
N GLU A 159 34.52 0.20 -3.56
CA GLU A 159 34.35 1.07 -4.73
C GLU A 159 33.58 2.36 -4.40
N HIS A 160 32.61 2.28 -3.47
CA HIS A 160 31.70 3.39 -3.13
C HIS A 160 32.06 4.11 -1.83
N GLY A 161 33.10 3.68 -1.11
CA GLY A 161 33.52 4.35 0.11
C GLY A 161 34.21 3.42 1.10
N LEU A 162 34.20 3.84 2.37
CA LEU A 162 34.76 3.09 3.48
C LEU A 162 33.61 2.39 4.23
N LEU A 163 33.51 1.09 4.07
CA LEU A 163 32.51 0.25 4.71
C LEU A 163 32.97 -0.14 6.11
N PHE A 164 32.07 -0.01 7.08
CA PHE A 164 32.24 -0.55 8.42
C PHE A 164 31.17 -1.62 8.70
N VAL A 165 31.43 -2.49 9.67
CA VAL A 165 30.43 -3.37 10.26
C VAL A 165 30.29 -2.99 11.73
N ASP A 166 29.08 -2.61 12.14
CA ASP A 166 28.78 -2.39 13.54
C ASP A 166 28.47 -3.72 14.23
N GLU A 167 29.45 -4.21 14.99
CA GLU A 167 29.36 -5.51 15.67
C GLU A 167 28.32 -5.50 16.82
N ASP A 168 27.97 -4.30 17.32
CA ASP A 168 27.00 -4.15 18.40
C ASP A 168 25.54 -4.21 17.86
N THR A 169 25.32 -3.96 16.57
CA THR A 169 24.05 -4.12 15.89
C THR A 169 23.91 -5.57 15.42
N PRO A 170 22.95 -6.36 15.94
CA PRO A 170 22.77 -7.74 15.52
C PRO A 170 22.25 -7.80 14.07
N PHE A 171 22.68 -8.81 13.32
CA PHE A 171 22.04 -9.14 12.03
C PHE A 171 20.79 -9.98 12.32
N VAL A 172 19.62 -9.43 12.00
CA VAL A 172 18.33 -10.11 12.21
C VAL A 172 17.91 -10.82 10.92
N ARG A 173 17.45 -12.06 11.04
CA ARG A 173 16.93 -12.84 9.92
C ARG A 173 15.41 -12.91 10.03
N ASP A 174 14.73 -11.90 9.50
CA ASP A 174 13.28 -11.80 9.50
C ASP A 174 12.63 -12.68 8.42
N TYR A 175 13.34 -12.91 7.30
CA TYR A 175 12.91 -13.82 6.26
C TYR A 175 13.53 -15.20 6.46
N ASP A 176 12.69 -16.22 6.58
CA ASP A 176 13.09 -17.61 6.82
C ASP A 176 13.14 -18.48 5.55
N GLY A 177 12.85 -17.88 4.38
CA GLY A 177 12.74 -18.58 3.10
C GLY A 177 11.31 -19.06 2.78
N GLN A 178 10.33 -18.77 3.64
CA GLN A 178 8.93 -19.17 3.44
C GLN A 178 7.96 -18.02 3.75
N ASN A 179 8.13 -17.38 4.92
CA ASN A 179 7.22 -16.34 5.41
C ASN A 179 7.86 -14.98 5.16
N PHE A 180 7.31 -14.19 4.25
CA PHE A 180 7.79 -12.82 4.02
C PHE A 180 7.56 -11.97 5.26
N PRO A 181 8.56 -11.15 5.68
CA PRO A 181 8.35 -10.19 6.75
C PRO A 181 7.36 -9.11 6.33
N ALA A 182 6.68 -8.51 7.33
CA ALA A 182 5.80 -7.38 7.09
C ALA A 182 6.58 -6.21 6.46
N TYR A 183 6.07 -5.71 5.34
CA TYR A 183 6.68 -4.58 4.65
C TYR A 183 5.66 -3.79 3.85
N VAL A 184 5.33 -2.59 4.31
CA VAL A 184 4.44 -1.66 3.61
C VAL A 184 5.23 -0.96 2.51
N TYR A 185 4.88 -1.23 1.25
CA TYR A 185 5.51 -0.65 0.07
C TYR A 185 4.64 0.43 -0.57
N GLU A 186 3.34 0.21 -0.66
CA GLU A 186 2.35 1.14 -1.20
C GLU A 186 1.44 1.66 -0.10
N GLU A 187 0.74 2.77 -0.37
CA GLU A 187 -0.30 3.26 0.52
C GLU A 187 -1.41 2.22 0.68
N MET A 188 -1.89 2.04 1.90
CA MET A 188 -2.91 1.07 2.24
C MET A 188 -3.95 1.68 3.19
N LEU A 189 -5.16 1.13 3.17
CA LEU A 189 -6.19 1.41 4.17
C LEU A 189 -6.24 0.35 5.26
N CYS A 190 -6.01 -0.90 4.89
CA CYS A 190 -6.09 -2.04 5.80
C CYS A 190 -4.82 -2.89 5.71
N PHE A 191 -4.30 -3.26 6.86
CA PHE A 191 -3.18 -4.17 7.00
C PHE A 191 -3.62 -5.38 7.81
N LEU A 192 -3.64 -6.55 7.17
CA LEU A 192 -4.08 -7.81 7.75
C LEU A 192 -2.93 -8.83 7.72
N ARG A 193 -2.94 -9.66 8.73
CA ARG A 193 -2.12 -10.86 8.81
C ARG A 193 -2.99 -12.08 8.56
N ALA A 194 -2.59 -12.90 7.60
CA ALA A 194 -3.25 -14.13 7.21
C ALA A 194 -2.40 -15.33 7.66
N GLU A 195 -3.01 -16.28 8.35
CA GLU A 195 -2.31 -17.46 8.88
C GLU A 195 -3.01 -18.76 8.50
N TYR A 196 -2.22 -19.76 8.11
CA TYR A 196 -2.68 -21.12 7.88
C TYR A 196 -1.55 -22.13 8.12
N ASN A 197 -1.79 -23.14 8.97
CA ASN A 197 -0.84 -24.21 9.28
C ASN A 197 0.57 -23.74 9.66
N GLY A 198 0.67 -22.62 10.40
CA GLY A 198 1.94 -22.06 10.89
C GLY A 198 2.72 -21.26 9.85
N LYS A 199 2.15 -21.05 8.66
CA LYS A 199 2.63 -20.07 7.69
C LYS A 199 1.92 -18.75 7.87
N THR A 200 2.58 -17.65 7.50
CA THR A 200 2.06 -16.30 7.64
C THR A 200 2.26 -15.54 6.33
N GLU A 201 1.24 -14.81 5.91
CA GLU A 201 1.28 -13.83 4.82
C GLU A 201 0.65 -12.51 5.29
N PHE A 202 1.02 -11.42 4.64
CA PHE A 202 0.49 -10.10 4.93
C PHE A 202 -0.27 -9.54 3.74
N LEU A 203 -1.48 -9.02 4.00
CA LEU A 203 -2.36 -8.42 3.00
C LEU A 203 -2.44 -6.92 3.24
N TYR A 204 -2.13 -6.15 2.22
CA TYR A 204 -2.16 -4.69 2.21
C TYR A 204 -3.28 -4.24 1.27
N LEU A 205 -4.43 -3.86 1.84
CA LEU A 205 -5.62 -3.53 1.05
C LEU A 205 -5.80 -2.01 0.90
N PRO A 206 -6.24 -1.52 -0.26
CA PRO A 206 -6.62 -2.31 -1.43
C PRO A 206 -5.43 -2.83 -2.23
N CYS A 207 -5.60 -4.01 -2.85
CA CYS A 207 -4.62 -4.59 -3.75
C CYS A 207 -5.32 -5.30 -4.93
N GLU A 208 -4.52 -5.82 -5.88
CA GLU A 208 -5.07 -6.69 -6.93
C GLU A 208 -5.59 -8.00 -6.31
N GLU A 209 -6.74 -8.51 -6.76
CA GLU A 209 -7.30 -9.77 -6.25
C GLU A 209 -6.33 -10.95 -6.43
N GLU A 210 -5.58 -10.95 -7.53
CA GLU A 210 -4.53 -11.92 -7.81
C GLU A 210 -3.42 -11.94 -6.73
N ALA A 211 -3.21 -10.82 -6.02
CA ALA A 211 -2.27 -10.76 -4.89
C ALA A 211 -2.83 -11.50 -3.66
N ILE A 212 -4.14 -11.40 -3.42
CA ILE A 212 -4.82 -12.16 -2.35
C ILE A 212 -4.79 -13.66 -2.67
N ASP A 213 -5.17 -14.04 -3.89
CA ASP A 213 -5.13 -15.44 -4.37
C ASP A 213 -3.75 -16.05 -4.19
N LYS A 214 -2.72 -15.30 -4.55
CA LYS A 214 -1.34 -15.73 -4.47
C LYS A 214 -0.84 -15.87 -3.02
N ALA A 215 -1.24 -14.96 -2.14
CA ALA A 215 -0.95 -15.06 -0.72
C ALA A 215 -1.57 -16.33 -0.12
N PHE A 216 -2.83 -16.63 -0.44
CA PHE A 216 -3.50 -17.85 0.02
C PHE A 216 -2.90 -19.12 -0.58
N ALA A 217 -2.47 -19.08 -1.85
CA ALA A 217 -1.75 -20.18 -2.48
C ALA A 217 -0.40 -20.47 -1.78
N ARG A 218 0.35 -19.44 -1.38
CA ARG A 218 1.60 -19.58 -0.61
C ARG A 218 1.37 -20.15 0.78
N LEU A 219 0.28 -19.75 1.44
CA LEU A 219 -0.16 -20.37 2.70
C LEU A 219 -0.49 -21.86 2.51
N GLY A 220 -0.97 -22.23 1.31
CA GLY A 220 -1.44 -23.57 0.99
C GLY A 220 -2.82 -23.85 1.56
N ALA A 221 -3.63 -22.82 1.76
CA ALA A 221 -5.00 -22.92 2.22
C ALA A 221 -5.89 -23.52 1.11
N PRO A 222 -6.75 -24.50 1.41
CA PRO A 222 -7.67 -25.08 0.43
C PRO A 222 -8.75 -24.11 -0.03
N THR A 223 -9.25 -23.28 0.90
CA THR A 223 -10.24 -22.23 0.63
C THR A 223 -9.88 -20.97 1.42
N PRO A 224 -10.35 -19.78 1.01
CA PRO A 224 -10.19 -18.55 1.78
C PRO A 224 -10.71 -18.64 3.21
N ASP A 225 -11.78 -19.39 3.44
CA ASP A 225 -12.43 -19.58 4.75
C ASP A 225 -11.55 -20.37 5.75
N ASP A 226 -10.57 -21.11 5.26
CA ASP A 226 -9.63 -21.84 6.11
C ASP A 226 -8.51 -20.94 6.68
N VAL A 227 -8.38 -19.70 6.18
CA VAL A 227 -7.34 -18.74 6.59
C VAL A 227 -7.80 -17.94 7.79
N GLU A 228 -7.00 -17.92 8.84
CA GLU A 228 -7.22 -17.05 9.98
C GLU A 228 -6.71 -15.64 9.66
N LEU A 229 -7.61 -14.65 9.68
CA LEU A 229 -7.29 -13.25 9.44
C LEU A 229 -7.25 -12.50 10.77
N SER A 230 -6.20 -11.72 10.98
CA SER A 230 -6.05 -10.79 12.10
C SER A 230 -5.65 -9.40 11.63
N TRP A 231 -6.12 -8.38 12.34
CA TRP A 231 -5.82 -7.00 12.03
C TRP A 231 -4.46 -6.59 12.60
N GLU A 232 -3.61 -6.03 11.74
CA GLU A 232 -2.37 -5.38 12.16
C GLU A 232 -2.57 -3.86 12.26
N ASP A 233 -3.25 -3.25 11.26
CA ASP A 233 -3.57 -1.83 11.27
C ASP A 233 -4.77 -1.47 10.37
N ILE A 234 -5.42 -0.34 10.66
CA ILE A 234 -6.46 0.28 9.82
C ILE A 234 -6.18 1.78 9.76
N CYS A 235 -5.81 2.28 8.58
CA CYS A 235 -5.44 3.67 8.34
C CYS A 235 -6.67 4.54 8.01
N ILE A 236 -7.73 4.45 8.80
CA ILE A 236 -8.96 5.23 8.64
C ILE A 236 -9.21 6.02 9.93
N GLU A 237 -9.16 7.36 9.85
CA GLU A 237 -9.42 8.25 10.98
C GLU A 237 -10.93 8.43 11.27
N ASN A 238 -11.69 7.31 11.33
CA ASN A 238 -13.11 7.31 11.61
C ASN A 238 -13.53 6.00 12.28
N GLU A 239 -13.92 6.06 13.57
CA GLU A 239 -14.26 4.87 14.36
C GLU A 239 -15.40 4.05 13.76
N LYS A 240 -16.43 4.69 13.19
CA LYS A 240 -17.58 3.96 12.60
C LYS A 240 -17.14 3.13 11.40
N TRP A 241 -16.31 3.72 10.52
CA TRP A 241 -15.76 3.01 9.38
C TRP A 241 -14.80 1.90 9.82
N THR A 242 -13.96 2.17 10.83
CA THR A 242 -13.06 1.15 11.39
C THR A 242 -13.84 -0.08 11.85
N GLU A 243 -14.94 0.09 12.59
CA GLU A 243 -15.77 -1.04 13.03
C GLU A 243 -16.49 -1.71 11.85
N ARG A 244 -17.00 -0.93 10.89
CA ARG A 244 -17.67 -1.49 9.70
C ARG A 244 -16.74 -2.34 8.84
N PHE A 245 -15.48 -1.92 8.67
CA PHE A 245 -14.47 -2.71 7.96
C PHE A 245 -14.19 -4.04 8.66
N LYS A 246 -14.15 -4.04 10.00
CA LYS A 246 -13.98 -5.28 10.78
C LYS A 246 -15.18 -6.23 10.65
N GLU A 247 -16.38 -5.69 10.67
CA GLU A 247 -17.62 -6.47 10.47
C GLU A 247 -17.60 -7.14 9.09
N ILE A 248 -17.33 -6.37 8.03
CA ILE A 248 -17.26 -6.90 6.65
C ILE A 248 -16.19 -7.99 6.53
N ALA A 249 -15.00 -7.78 7.08
CA ALA A 249 -13.95 -8.80 7.06
C ALA A 249 -14.39 -10.11 7.71
N ALA A 250 -15.20 -10.02 8.78
CA ALA A 250 -15.66 -11.18 9.53
C ALA A 250 -16.89 -11.87 8.90
N GLU A 251 -17.78 -11.12 8.26
CA GLU A 251 -19.06 -11.60 7.77
C GLU A 251 -19.04 -11.94 6.27
N GLU A 252 -18.30 -11.15 5.47
CA GLU A 252 -18.30 -11.23 4.01
C GLU A 252 -16.96 -11.73 3.46
N GLY A 253 -15.85 -11.46 4.18
CA GLY A 253 -14.52 -11.93 3.82
C GLY A 253 -13.59 -10.85 3.25
N VAL A 254 -12.39 -11.29 2.87
CA VAL A 254 -11.31 -10.37 2.48
C VAL A 254 -11.48 -9.77 1.09
N TYR A 255 -12.14 -10.46 0.16
CA TYR A 255 -12.35 -9.95 -1.20
C TYR A 255 -13.34 -8.79 -1.21
N GLU A 256 -14.43 -8.92 -0.48
CA GLU A 256 -15.44 -7.89 -0.28
C GLU A 256 -14.86 -6.70 0.47
N LEU A 257 -14.05 -6.95 1.49
CA LEU A 257 -13.29 -5.93 2.18
C LEU A 257 -12.34 -5.19 1.22
N ASN A 258 -11.62 -5.91 0.36
CA ASN A 258 -10.72 -5.33 -0.64
C ASN A 258 -11.46 -4.45 -1.65
N CYS A 259 -12.64 -4.90 -2.11
CA CYS A 259 -13.49 -4.12 -3.01
C CYS A 259 -13.94 -2.80 -2.37
N LEU A 260 -14.37 -2.85 -1.10
CA LEU A 260 -14.73 -1.64 -0.35
C LEU A 260 -13.52 -0.74 -0.12
N ALA A 261 -12.38 -1.31 0.30
CA ALA A 261 -11.15 -0.56 0.51
C ALA A 261 -10.72 0.17 -0.77
N ALA A 262 -10.80 -0.49 -1.93
CA ALA A 262 -10.49 0.12 -3.22
C ALA A 262 -11.43 1.29 -3.57
N ALA A 263 -12.72 1.18 -3.24
CA ALA A 263 -13.70 2.23 -3.49
C ALA A 263 -13.52 3.44 -2.55
N VAL A 264 -13.11 3.20 -1.32
CA VAL A 264 -12.91 4.23 -0.28
C VAL A 264 -11.53 4.88 -0.36
N ASN A 265 -10.52 4.21 -0.93
CA ASN A 265 -9.15 4.71 -1.08
C ASN A 265 -9.02 5.81 -2.15
N SER A 266 -9.98 6.72 -2.20
CA SER A 266 -9.92 7.92 -3.04
C SER A 266 -9.42 9.09 -2.20
N ALA A 267 -8.44 9.83 -2.70
CA ALA A 267 -7.84 10.97 -1.98
C ALA A 267 -8.85 12.03 -1.52
N ASP A 268 -9.99 12.13 -2.22
CA ASP A 268 -11.03 13.13 -1.96
C ASP A 268 -12.30 12.52 -1.33
N MET A 269 -12.25 11.27 -0.82
CA MET A 269 -13.41 10.62 -0.24
C MET A 269 -13.84 11.27 1.08
N ASP A 270 -15.02 11.86 1.09
CA ASP A 270 -15.65 12.36 2.31
C ASP A 270 -16.34 11.18 3.03
N LEU A 271 -15.67 10.66 4.04
CA LEU A 271 -16.14 9.50 4.82
C LEU A 271 -17.41 9.80 5.63
N GLU A 272 -17.64 11.06 6.04
CA GLU A 272 -18.87 11.44 6.74
C GLU A 272 -20.05 11.46 5.77
N LYS A 273 -19.84 12.04 4.59
CA LYS A 273 -20.85 11.99 3.52
C LYS A 273 -21.16 10.56 3.13
N LEU A 274 -20.14 9.73 2.91
CA LEU A 274 -20.33 8.33 2.52
C LEU A 274 -21.10 7.55 3.59
N TRP A 275 -20.78 7.77 4.88
CA TRP A 275 -21.52 7.14 5.97
C TRP A 275 -23.01 7.53 5.96
N ALA A 276 -23.26 8.83 5.83
CA ALA A 276 -24.62 9.33 5.78
C ALA A 276 -25.41 8.83 4.55
N VAL A 277 -24.74 8.72 3.40
CA VAL A 277 -25.33 8.14 2.19
C VAL A 277 -25.58 6.65 2.36
N ALA A 278 -24.70 5.91 3.03
CA ALA A 278 -24.91 4.49 3.35
C ALA A 278 -26.13 4.28 4.26
N GLU A 279 -26.30 5.09 5.30
CA GLU A 279 -27.50 5.07 6.16
C GLU A 279 -28.76 5.51 5.40
N TYR A 280 -28.68 6.51 4.52
CA TYR A 280 -29.77 6.94 3.66
C TYR A 280 -30.25 5.83 2.73
N ALA A 281 -29.31 5.11 2.14
CA ALA A 281 -29.53 4.04 1.19
C ALA A 281 -29.89 2.70 1.87
N GLU A 282 -29.72 2.62 3.20
CA GLU A 282 -29.88 1.35 3.96
C GLU A 282 -28.98 0.24 3.41
N ALA A 283 -27.70 0.59 3.12
CA ALA A 283 -26.74 -0.34 2.53
C ALA A 283 -26.36 -1.46 3.53
N GLU A 284 -26.47 -2.70 3.09
CA GLU A 284 -26.32 -3.89 3.94
C GLU A 284 -24.93 -4.55 3.79
N ASP A 285 -24.35 -4.53 2.58
CA ASP A 285 -23.13 -5.27 2.23
C ASP A 285 -22.00 -4.37 1.66
N ALA A 286 -20.78 -4.91 1.60
CA ALA A 286 -19.61 -4.24 1.10
C ALA A 286 -19.75 -3.82 -0.38
N GLY A 287 -20.40 -4.64 -1.20
CA GLY A 287 -20.63 -4.34 -2.61
C GLY A 287 -21.52 -3.11 -2.80
N GLN A 288 -22.59 -2.98 -2.00
CA GLN A 288 -23.45 -1.79 -2.00
C GLN A 288 -22.67 -0.56 -1.53
N LEU A 289 -21.90 -0.68 -0.44
CA LEU A 289 -21.06 0.41 0.06
C LEU A 289 -20.03 0.87 -0.97
N ALA A 290 -19.38 -0.06 -1.65
CA ALA A 290 -18.42 0.25 -2.71
C ALA A 290 -19.08 0.95 -3.91
N ARG A 291 -20.29 0.54 -4.29
CA ARG A 291 -21.05 1.20 -5.36
C ARG A 291 -21.50 2.61 -4.95
N LEU A 292 -21.91 2.81 -3.71
CA LEU A 292 -22.23 4.15 -3.20
C LEU A 292 -20.99 5.05 -3.19
N ALA A 293 -19.83 4.54 -2.76
CA ALA A 293 -18.58 5.28 -2.81
C ALA A 293 -18.21 5.72 -4.24
N LYS A 294 -18.31 4.81 -5.21
CA LYS A 294 -18.07 5.10 -6.64
C LYS A 294 -19.06 6.11 -7.24
N ASN A 295 -20.25 6.24 -6.66
CA ASN A 295 -21.32 7.13 -7.12
C ASN A 295 -21.64 8.25 -6.10
N ILE A 296 -20.69 8.59 -5.24
CA ILE A 296 -20.89 9.55 -4.16
C ILE A 296 -21.32 10.95 -4.65
N ASP A 297 -20.93 11.32 -5.86
CA ASP A 297 -21.30 12.58 -6.50
C ASP A 297 -22.78 12.63 -6.93
N CYS A 298 -23.47 11.49 -6.98
CA CYS A 298 -24.93 11.44 -7.22
C CYS A 298 -25.75 11.94 -6.02
N PHE A 299 -25.10 12.16 -4.88
CA PHE A 299 -25.79 12.56 -3.65
C PHE A 299 -25.41 13.96 -3.21
N THR A 300 -26.41 14.79 -2.97
CA THR A 300 -26.22 16.06 -2.26
C THR A 300 -26.30 15.81 -0.76
N PHE A 301 -25.26 16.27 -0.05
CA PHE A 301 -25.11 16.20 1.39
C PHE A 301 -25.17 17.60 1.98
N VAL A 302 -26.18 17.87 2.81
CA VAL A 302 -26.34 19.15 3.52
C VAL A 302 -25.97 18.93 4.97
N GLU A 303 -24.72 19.25 5.27
CA GLU A 303 -24.14 19.07 6.60
C GLU A 303 -24.84 19.92 7.66
N GLY A 304 -25.08 19.33 8.83
CA GLY A 304 -25.67 20.02 9.99
C GLY A 304 -27.14 20.43 9.83
N ALA A 305 -27.79 19.98 8.75
CA ALA A 305 -29.19 20.33 8.49
C ALA A 305 -30.15 19.46 9.32
N ASN A 306 -30.96 20.11 10.16
CA ASN A 306 -31.95 19.47 11.04
C ASN A 306 -33.38 19.88 10.70
N TYR A 307 -33.55 20.90 9.87
CA TYR A 307 -34.85 21.49 9.52
C TYR A 307 -34.93 21.78 8.03
N PHE A 308 -36.08 21.64 7.44
CA PHE A 308 -36.34 21.96 6.03
C PHE A 308 -36.01 23.39 5.61
N GLN A 309 -36.05 24.34 6.55
CA GLN A 309 -35.61 25.69 6.26
C GLN A 309 -34.15 25.75 5.84
N GLU A 310 -33.29 25.02 6.53
CA GLU A 310 -31.84 24.95 6.23
C GLU A 310 -31.58 24.34 4.87
N ILE A 311 -32.39 23.34 4.47
CA ILE A 311 -32.34 22.77 3.13
C ILE A 311 -32.69 23.80 2.06
N GLY A 312 -33.78 24.53 2.25
CA GLY A 312 -34.21 25.59 1.31
C GLY A 312 -33.16 26.69 1.18
N GLU A 313 -32.55 27.10 2.28
CA GLU A 313 -31.45 28.07 2.31
C GLU A 313 -30.21 27.52 1.56
N TYR A 314 -29.81 26.29 1.83
CA TYR A 314 -28.68 25.64 1.17
C TYR A 314 -28.86 25.54 -0.36
N VAL A 315 -30.03 25.02 -0.80
CA VAL A 315 -30.29 24.80 -2.24
C VAL A 315 -30.33 26.14 -2.98
N THR A 316 -30.95 27.18 -2.40
CA THR A 316 -31.00 28.53 -3.05
C THR A 316 -29.64 29.22 -3.10
N GLN A 317 -28.67 28.82 -2.28
CA GLN A 317 -27.30 29.37 -2.28
C GLN A 317 -26.35 28.62 -3.16
N ASN A 318 -26.55 27.30 -3.33
CA ASN A 318 -25.57 26.40 -3.97
C ASN A 318 -26.05 25.85 -5.31
N ASN A 319 -27.32 26.01 -5.68
CA ASN A 319 -27.85 25.57 -6.96
C ASN A 319 -28.31 26.79 -7.80
N GLU A 320 -27.69 26.98 -8.96
CA GLU A 320 -27.94 28.12 -9.86
C GLU A 320 -29.37 28.14 -10.40
N ASP A 321 -30.01 26.97 -10.54
CA ASP A 321 -31.40 26.88 -11.05
C ASP A 321 -32.44 27.38 -10.05
N PHE A 322 -32.10 27.46 -8.76
CA PHE A 322 -32.99 27.85 -7.67
C PHE A 322 -32.58 29.16 -6.99
N THR A 323 -31.79 29.99 -7.64
CA THR A 323 -31.30 31.25 -7.04
C THR A 323 -32.42 32.22 -6.72
N VAL A 324 -32.51 32.68 -5.47
CA VAL A 324 -33.46 33.66 -5.02
C VAL A 324 -32.88 35.08 -5.11
N ASN A 325 -33.59 35.99 -5.80
CA ASN A 325 -33.13 37.37 -5.88
C ASN A 325 -33.00 37.99 -4.47
N PRO A 326 -31.87 38.63 -4.10
CA PRO A 326 -31.62 39.18 -2.77
C PRO A 326 -32.69 40.12 -2.26
N THR A 327 -33.39 40.86 -3.15
CA THR A 327 -34.45 41.79 -2.77
C THR A 327 -35.68 41.09 -2.21
N VAL A 328 -35.97 39.86 -2.67
CA VAL A 328 -37.14 39.10 -2.24
C VAL A 328 -36.80 37.98 -1.26
N ALA A 329 -35.51 37.70 -1.03
CA ALA A 329 -35.03 36.62 -0.17
C ALA A 329 -35.67 36.64 1.25
N LYS A 330 -35.85 37.82 1.83
CA LYS A 330 -36.51 37.99 3.16
C LYS A 330 -37.99 37.63 3.20
N PHE A 331 -38.63 37.44 2.03
CA PHE A 331 -40.04 37.06 1.90
C PHE A 331 -40.20 35.64 1.34
N PHE A 332 -39.08 34.96 1.03
CA PHE A 332 -39.10 33.62 0.49
C PHE A 332 -39.31 32.60 1.62
N ASP A 333 -40.21 31.66 1.41
CA ASP A 333 -40.46 30.58 2.35
C ASP A 333 -39.50 29.44 2.15
N TYR A 334 -38.31 29.58 2.71
CA TYR A 334 -37.25 28.57 2.63
C TYR A 334 -37.67 27.21 3.18
N ARG A 335 -38.55 27.22 4.23
CA ARG A 335 -39.04 25.97 4.82
C ARG A 335 -39.91 25.21 3.82
N ALA A 336 -40.92 25.85 3.27
CA ALA A 336 -41.83 25.22 2.29
C ALA A 336 -41.05 24.78 1.06
N PHE A 337 -40.03 25.53 0.65
CA PHE A 337 -39.15 25.14 -0.46
C PHE A 337 -38.30 23.92 -0.11
N GLY A 338 -37.70 23.86 1.08
CA GLY A 338 -36.91 22.70 1.55
C GLY A 338 -37.78 21.43 1.69
N GLU A 339 -39.05 21.58 2.20
CA GLU A 339 -40.01 20.47 2.23
C GLU A 339 -40.27 19.93 0.81
N HIS A 340 -40.45 20.82 -0.17
CA HIS A 340 -40.64 20.44 -1.56
C HIS A 340 -39.42 19.73 -2.16
N ILE A 341 -38.21 20.20 -1.90
CA ILE A 341 -36.96 19.53 -2.30
C ILE A 341 -36.90 18.10 -1.72
N GLY A 342 -37.21 17.95 -0.42
CA GLY A 342 -37.28 16.67 0.23
C GLY A 342 -38.29 15.70 -0.37
N GLU A 343 -39.44 16.22 -0.82
CA GLU A 343 -40.47 15.42 -1.47
C GLU A 343 -40.08 14.96 -2.91
N ILE A 344 -39.55 15.86 -3.73
CA ILE A 344 -39.24 15.55 -5.13
C ILE A 344 -38.03 14.66 -5.29
N TYR A 345 -37.04 14.78 -4.40
CA TYR A 345 -35.79 13.99 -4.43
C TYR A 345 -35.74 12.86 -3.38
N TYR A 346 -36.87 12.59 -2.70
CA TYR A 346 -36.97 11.57 -1.65
C TYR A 346 -35.89 11.72 -0.56
N GLY A 347 -35.55 12.99 -0.22
CA GLY A 347 -34.51 13.27 0.76
C GLY A 347 -34.86 12.82 2.18
N LYS A 348 -33.86 12.43 2.95
CA LYS A 348 -34.02 11.99 4.35
C LYS A 348 -33.06 12.76 5.26
N PHE A 349 -33.49 13.00 6.50
CA PHE A 349 -32.58 13.42 7.57
C PHE A 349 -31.86 12.20 8.15
N VAL A 350 -30.53 12.24 8.18
CA VAL A 350 -29.69 11.15 8.63
C VAL A 350 -28.56 11.71 9.48
N GLY A 351 -28.48 11.28 10.74
CA GLY A 351 -27.37 11.64 11.62
C GLY A 351 -27.15 13.15 11.85
N GLY A 352 -28.22 13.99 11.74
CA GLY A 352 -28.10 15.45 11.85
C GLY A 352 -27.70 16.14 10.54
N ASN A 353 -27.80 15.45 9.43
CA ASN A 353 -27.56 15.93 8.07
C ASN A 353 -28.78 15.64 7.20
N PHE A 354 -28.83 16.21 6.01
CA PHE A 354 -29.87 15.88 5.02
C PHE A 354 -29.25 15.40 3.73
N ILE A 355 -29.74 14.29 3.21
CA ILE A 355 -29.22 13.64 2.00
C ILE A 355 -30.35 13.48 0.99
N TYR A 356 -30.06 13.73 -0.28
CA TYR A 356 -30.93 13.42 -1.39
C TYR A 356 -30.12 13.11 -2.66
N ASN A 357 -30.74 12.38 -3.58
CA ASN A 357 -30.17 12.11 -4.90
C ASN A 357 -30.89 13.03 -5.90
N ASP A 358 -30.18 13.98 -6.47
CA ASP A 358 -30.70 14.94 -7.47
C ASP A 358 -30.29 14.60 -8.90
N THR A 359 -29.81 13.37 -9.14
CA THR A 359 -29.45 12.89 -10.47
C THR A 359 -30.53 11.99 -11.09
N ASP A 360 -30.40 11.73 -12.39
CA ASP A 360 -31.29 10.82 -13.12
C ASP A 360 -31.06 9.33 -12.78
N THR A 361 -29.96 9.02 -12.10
CA THR A 361 -29.62 7.62 -11.69
C THR A 361 -30.36 7.25 -10.41
N SER A 362 -31.24 6.26 -10.48
CA SER A 362 -32.00 5.87 -9.29
C SER A 362 -31.12 5.23 -8.20
N LEU A 363 -31.53 5.36 -6.94
CA LEU A 363 -30.83 4.71 -5.84
C LEU A 363 -30.75 3.18 -6.02
N LEU A 364 -31.83 2.55 -6.55
CA LEU A 364 -31.85 1.13 -6.82
C LEU A 364 -30.87 0.74 -7.93
N ASP A 365 -30.74 1.56 -8.97
CA ASP A 365 -29.75 1.30 -10.01
C ASP A 365 -28.31 1.39 -9.46
N ILE A 366 -28.04 2.33 -8.56
CA ILE A 366 -26.74 2.43 -7.90
C ILE A 366 -26.45 1.19 -7.03
N LEU A 367 -27.42 0.79 -6.16
CA LEU A 367 -27.23 -0.30 -5.23
C LEU A 367 -27.12 -1.69 -5.90
N TYR A 368 -27.77 -1.88 -7.07
CA TYR A 368 -27.89 -3.17 -7.74
C TYR A 368 -27.38 -3.16 -9.18
N GLN A 369 -26.52 -2.18 -9.54
CA GLN A 369 -25.82 -2.23 -10.81
C GLN A 369 -25.00 -3.52 -10.88
N ASP A 370 -25.37 -4.41 -11.83
CA ASP A 370 -24.48 -5.51 -12.18
C ASP A 370 -23.17 -4.90 -12.72
N GLU A 371 -22.04 -5.28 -12.14
CA GLU A 371 -20.77 -4.96 -12.77
C GLU A 371 -20.79 -5.48 -14.19
N PRO A 372 -20.34 -4.69 -15.19
CA PRO A 372 -20.25 -5.22 -16.55
C PRO A 372 -19.34 -6.45 -16.46
N MET A 373 -19.92 -7.62 -16.73
CA MET A 373 -19.13 -8.85 -16.86
C MET A 373 -18.02 -8.53 -17.87
N THR A 374 -16.79 -8.38 -17.38
CA THR A 374 -15.60 -8.44 -18.24
C THR A 374 -15.62 -9.86 -18.81
N MET A 375 -16.23 -9.98 -20.01
CA MET A 375 -16.11 -11.21 -20.77
C MET A 375 -14.62 -11.38 -21.06
N GLY A 376 -14.00 -12.22 -20.23
CA GLY A 376 -12.68 -12.76 -20.51
C GLY A 376 -12.74 -13.35 -21.91
N GLY A 377 -11.93 -12.77 -22.80
CA GLY A 377 -11.87 -13.21 -24.17
C GLY A 377 -11.53 -14.70 -24.22
N MET A 378 -12.33 -15.43 -25.02
CA MET A 378 -11.98 -16.76 -25.50
C MET A 378 -10.71 -16.72 -26.32
#